data_03d3f552487c128ff34b130609be6405
#
_entry.id   03d3f552487c128ff34b130609be6405
#
_cell.length_a   1.000
_cell.length_b   1.000
_cell.length_c   1.000
_cell.angle_alpha   90.00
_cell.angle_beta   90.00
_cell.angle_gamma   90.00
#
_symmetry.space_group_name_H-M   'P 1'
#
loop_
_entity.id
_entity.type
_entity.pdbx_description
1 polymer ?
#
loop_
_entity_poly.entity_id
_entity_poly.type
_entity_poly.pdbx_seq_one_letter_code
_entity_poly.pdbx_strand_id
1 'polypeptide(L)'
;MKYLGWAALVLLLSALAGAAWWLADHARPRHEVFVDRRGAGVEAVPEPMVDEAGGFTSQAVRLYADSGLRVDVRVLRPAIQHDPLPVIVLLGGHRTGRDAVELVGHPGNTVMVALDYPYHGAVAINSTASFFRGIREIQQALLDTPAAASVVLDWLEGQDWADTGRAELVGVSFGTPFVAVAGALDERFRRVWIIHGGAGNRGWIEHNLRDRIPRGWLRPVSASLVHLLVYGSSFDTEDWVARISPRPVVIIGARDDERLPEHKVENLYRAAQPPKELLWTDGGHVDPRRPDLVQSLLEIVQARLEEAPPPAAIPDPAIVENP
;
A
#
# COMPACT_ATOMS: atom_id res chain seq x y z
N MET A 1 -21.27 46.21 27.32
CA MET A 1 -21.08 44.81 27.77
C MET A 1 -21.91 43.77 26.98
N LYS A 2 -23.20 43.99 26.69
CA LYS A 2 -24.04 43.00 25.95
C LYS A 2 -23.48 42.63 24.57
N TYR A 3 -23.01 43.61 23.77
CA TYR A 3 -22.46 43.35 22.43
C TYR A 3 -21.14 42.57 22.46
N LEU A 4 -20.33 42.74 23.46
CA LEU A 4 -19.07 41.97 23.62
C LEU A 4 -19.37 40.45 23.86
N GLY A 5 -20.40 40.17 24.66
CA GLY A 5 -20.85 38.79 24.89
C GLY A 5 -21.39 38.10 23.63
N TRP A 6 -22.18 38.84 22.81
CA TRP A 6 -22.66 38.32 21.55
C TRP A 6 -21.53 38.07 20.52
N ALA A 7 -20.56 39.02 20.43
CA ALA A 7 -19.40 38.83 19.56
C ALA A 7 -18.55 37.62 19.98
N ALA A 8 -18.30 37.44 21.26
CA ALA A 8 -17.59 36.24 21.76
C ALA A 8 -18.35 34.95 21.48
N LEU A 9 -19.67 34.91 21.66
CA LEU A 9 -20.49 33.76 21.34
C LEU A 9 -20.44 33.42 19.83
N VAL A 10 -20.55 34.41 18.96
CA VAL A 10 -20.46 34.23 17.50
C VAL A 10 -19.09 33.66 17.11
N LEU A 11 -18.00 34.21 17.66
CA LEU A 11 -16.64 33.71 17.42
C LEU A 11 -16.47 32.26 17.90
N LEU A 12 -16.99 31.92 19.07
CA LEU A 12 -16.95 30.55 19.60
C LEU A 12 -17.75 29.59 18.70
N LEU A 13 -18.96 29.95 18.31
CA LEU A 13 -19.79 29.12 17.43
C LEU A 13 -19.14 28.95 16.04
N SER A 14 -18.53 30.01 15.49
CA SER A 14 -17.79 29.94 14.24
C SER A 14 -16.56 29.03 14.35
N ALA A 15 -15.83 29.11 15.45
CA ALA A 15 -14.69 28.22 15.70
C ALA A 15 -15.11 26.75 15.86
N LEU A 16 -16.21 26.50 16.57
CA LEU A 16 -16.77 25.15 16.73
C LEU A 16 -17.28 24.60 15.38
N ALA A 17 -17.97 25.41 14.59
CA ALA A 17 -18.43 25.03 13.26
C ALA A 17 -17.25 24.74 12.32
N GLY A 18 -16.20 25.56 12.35
CA GLY A 18 -14.97 25.36 11.60
C GLY A 18 -14.25 24.06 12.01
N ALA A 19 -14.16 23.80 13.31
CA ALA A 19 -13.58 22.55 13.83
C ALA A 19 -14.41 21.33 13.43
N ALA A 20 -15.73 21.40 13.54
CA ALA A 20 -16.61 20.30 13.14
C ALA A 20 -16.53 20.03 11.63
N TRP A 21 -16.51 21.08 10.82
CA TRP A 21 -16.31 20.94 9.38
C TRP A 21 -14.95 20.32 9.05
N TRP A 22 -13.88 20.77 9.68
CA TRP A 22 -12.54 20.25 9.50
C TRP A 22 -12.46 18.76 9.87
N LEU A 23 -13.05 18.37 11.02
CA LEU A 23 -13.13 16.97 11.44
C LEU A 23 -13.91 16.13 10.43
N ALA A 24 -15.06 16.61 9.96
CA ALA A 24 -15.88 15.91 8.98
C ALA A 24 -15.14 15.73 7.64
N ASP A 25 -14.45 16.78 7.18
CA ASP A 25 -13.67 16.72 5.94
C ASP A 25 -12.50 15.73 6.03
N HIS A 26 -11.78 15.71 7.15
CA HIS A 26 -10.66 14.78 7.34
C HIS A 26 -11.10 13.34 7.59
N ALA A 27 -12.29 13.13 8.15
CA ALA A 27 -12.87 11.81 8.33
C ALA A 27 -13.50 11.25 7.04
N ARG A 28 -13.75 12.08 6.05
CA ARG A 28 -14.38 11.65 4.78
C ARG A 28 -13.38 10.82 3.96
N PRO A 29 -13.75 9.62 3.46
CA PRO A 29 -12.95 8.88 2.50
C PRO A 29 -12.76 9.68 1.20
N ARG A 30 -11.56 9.60 0.60
CA ARG A 30 -11.14 10.39 -0.57
C ARG A 30 -10.90 9.50 -1.78
N HIS A 31 -11.85 8.62 -2.08
CA HIS A 31 -11.71 7.58 -3.10
C HIS A 31 -11.52 8.15 -4.51
N GLU A 32 -12.16 9.28 -4.82
CA GLU A 32 -12.08 9.92 -6.13
C GLU A 32 -10.65 10.34 -6.49
N VAL A 33 -9.86 10.74 -5.49
CA VAL A 33 -8.48 11.20 -5.68
C VAL A 33 -7.60 10.11 -6.28
N PHE A 34 -7.81 8.86 -5.92
CA PHE A 34 -6.98 7.74 -6.38
C PHE A 34 -7.04 7.56 -7.90
N VAL A 35 -8.22 7.75 -8.50
CA VAL A 35 -8.42 7.62 -9.95
C VAL A 35 -7.82 8.83 -10.67
N ASP A 36 -8.10 10.03 -10.18
CA ASP A 36 -7.63 11.28 -10.81
C ASP A 36 -6.11 11.38 -10.83
N ARG A 37 -5.44 10.85 -9.79
CA ARG A 37 -3.99 10.93 -9.66
C ARG A 37 -3.20 10.00 -10.61
N ARG A 38 -3.80 8.95 -11.14
CA ARG A 38 -3.16 8.07 -12.12
C ARG A 38 -2.84 8.82 -13.43
N GLY A 39 -3.77 9.65 -13.92
CA GLY A 39 -3.66 10.27 -15.25
C GLY A 39 -3.89 9.26 -16.39
N ALA A 40 -3.59 9.69 -17.61
CA ALA A 40 -3.80 8.91 -18.83
C ALA A 40 -2.50 8.59 -19.60
N GLY A 41 -1.38 9.25 -19.28
CA GLY A 41 -0.10 9.07 -19.95
C GLY A 41 1.07 9.03 -18.98
N VAL A 42 2.11 8.27 -19.33
CA VAL A 42 3.33 8.11 -18.51
C VAL A 42 4.56 8.35 -19.36
N GLU A 43 5.41 9.29 -18.93
CA GLU A 43 6.75 9.49 -19.46
C GLU A 43 7.77 8.84 -18.50
N ALA A 44 8.76 8.13 -19.05
CA ALA A 44 9.79 7.44 -18.28
C ALA A 44 11.17 8.02 -18.54
N VAL A 45 11.91 8.27 -17.47
CA VAL A 45 13.31 8.69 -17.51
C VAL A 45 14.16 7.62 -16.83
N PRO A 46 14.72 6.65 -17.60
CA PRO A 46 15.55 5.59 -17.05
C PRO A 46 16.94 6.10 -16.71
N GLU A 47 17.50 5.58 -15.61
CA GLU A 47 18.92 5.68 -15.29
C GLU A 47 19.72 4.56 -15.97
N PRO A 48 21.07 4.62 -15.99
CA PRO A 48 21.88 3.53 -16.52
C PRO A 48 21.57 2.20 -15.83
N MET A 49 21.55 1.14 -16.63
CA MET A 49 21.38 -0.23 -16.13
C MET A 49 22.64 -0.68 -15.38
N VAL A 50 22.47 -1.40 -14.31
CA VAL A 50 23.55 -1.93 -13.46
C VAL A 50 23.47 -3.44 -13.47
N ASP A 51 24.62 -4.09 -13.71
CA ASP A 51 24.73 -5.53 -13.60
C ASP A 51 24.75 -5.94 -12.12
N GLU A 52 23.90 -6.88 -11.78
CA GLU A 52 23.78 -7.44 -10.45
C GLU A 52 24.32 -8.86 -10.39
N ALA A 53 24.64 -9.33 -9.18
CA ALA A 53 25.09 -10.70 -9.01
C ALA A 53 24.05 -11.71 -9.49
N GLY A 54 24.50 -12.91 -9.86
CA GLY A 54 23.61 -14.01 -10.24
C GLY A 54 22.95 -13.89 -11.62
N GLY A 55 23.44 -13.01 -12.48
CA GLY A 55 22.91 -12.86 -13.86
C GLY A 55 21.64 -12.02 -13.94
N PHE A 56 21.49 -11.06 -13.05
CA PHE A 56 20.41 -10.07 -13.05
C PHE A 56 20.93 -8.68 -13.45
N THR A 57 20.01 -7.80 -13.83
CA THR A 57 20.26 -6.39 -14.00
C THR A 57 19.26 -5.58 -13.19
N SER A 58 19.71 -4.46 -12.63
CA SER A 58 18.84 -3.48 -12.01
C SER A 58 18.84 -2.16 -12.75
N GLN A 59 17.70 -1.47 -12.72
CA GLN A 59 17.58 -0.15 -13.33
C GLN A 59 16.64 0.72 -12.49
N ALA A 60 17.10 1.90 -12.10
CA ALA A 60 16.23 2.92 -11.55
C ALA A 60 15.54 3.67 -12.70
N VAL A 61 14.24 3.92 -12.53
CA VAL A 61 13.45 4.67 -13.52
C VAL A 61 12.59 5.67 -12.79
N ARG A 62 12.51 6.87 -13.31
CA ARG A 62 11.58 7.90 -12.84
C ARG A 62 10.45 8.03 -13.82
N LEU A 63 9.23 7.86 -13.32
CA LEU A 63 7.99 7.96 -14.08
C LEU A 63 7.29 9.28 -13.76
N TYR A 64 6.75 9.90 -14.79
CA TYR A 64 5.95 11.12 -14.69
C TYR A 64 4.61 10.88 -15.36
N ALA A 65 3.54 10.89 -14.57
CA ALA A 65 2.19 10.87 -15.11
C ALA A 65 1.76 12.28 -15.53
N ASP A 66 0.90 12.40 -16.50
CA ASP A 66 0.33 13.68 -16.96
C ASP A 66 -0.53 14.38 -15.88
N SER A 67 -0.98 13.65 -14.87
CA SER A 67 -1.59 14.19 -13.65
C SER A 67 -0.61 14.97 -12.76
N GLY A 68 0.69 14.97 -13.08
CA GLY A 68 1.77 15.52 -12.28
C GLY A 68 2.27 14.59 -11.16
N LEU A 69 1.79 13.33 -11.11
CA LEU A 69 2.34 12.32 -10.19
C LEU A 69 3.71 11.88 -10.68
N ARG A 70 4.70 11.93 -9.79
CA ARG A 70 6.03 11.37 -10.00
C ARG A 70 6.20 10.11 -9.18
N VAL A 71 6.70 9.06 -9.82
CA VAL A 71 6.98 7.76 -9.19
C VAL A 71 8.42 7.35 -9.49
N ASP A 72 9.21 7.15 -8.45
CA ASP A 72 10.56 6.62 -8.57
C ASP A 72 10.50 5.10 -8.34
N VAL A 73 10.99 4.31 -9.29
CA VAL A 73 10.98 2.84 -9.23
C VAL A 73 12.37 2.27 -9.41
N ARG A 74 12.57 1.02 -8.97
CA ARG A 74 13.71 0.19 -9.34
C ARG A 74 13.19 -1.13 -9.87
N VAL A 75 13.71 -1.51 -11.03
CA VAL A 75 13.44 -2.78 -11.69
C VAL A 75 14.60 -3.73 -11.44
N LEU A 76 14.31 -4.98 -11.10
CA LEU A 76 15.27 -6.07 -11.04
C LEU A 76 14.75 -7.19 -11.94
N ARG A 77 15.56 -7.62 -12.91
CA ARG A 77 15.16 -8.65 -13.88
C ARG A 77 16.37 -9.48 -14.33
N PRO A 78 16.15 -10.70 -14.87
CA PRO A 78 17.21 -11.47 -15.50
C PRO A 78 17.91 -10.64 -16.61
N ALA A 79 19.24 -10.71 -16.67
CA ALA A 79 20.04 -10.01 -17.69
C ALA A 79 19.79 -10.59 -19.08
N ILE A 80 19.50 -11.89 -19.16
CA ILE A 80 19.17 -12.62 -20.39
C ILE A 80 17.76 -13.17 -20.23
N GLN A 81 16.88 -12.79 -21.14
CA GLN A 81 15.54 -13.34 -21.26
C GLN A 81 15.16 -13.47 -22.74
N HIS A 82 14.37 -14.47 -23.08
CA HIS A 82 13.93 -14.73 -24.46
C HIS A 82 12.47 -14.35 -24.64
N ASP A 83 11.66 -14.48 -23.58
CA ASP A 83 10.23 -14.20 -23.58
C ASP A 83 9.90 -13.16 -22.49
N PRO A 84 8.79 -12.43 -22.62
CA PRO A 84 8.29 -11.55 -21.55
C PRO A 84 8.04 -12.33 -20.25
N LEU A 85 8.47 -11.78 -19.14
CA LEU A 85 8.38 -12.43 -17.82
C LEU A 85 7.24 -11.87 -16.97
N PRO A 86 6.67 -12.68 -16.07
CA PRO A 86 5.71 -12.21 -15.08
C PRO A 86 6.28 -11.06 -14.28
N VAL A 87 5.42 -10.13 -13.88
CA VAL A 87 5.83 -8.93 -13.16
C VAL A 87 5.25 -8.94 -11.74
N ILE A 88 6.09 -8.61 -10.77
CA ILE A 88 5.67 -8.26 -9.41
C ILE A 88 5.88 -6.77 -9.22
N VAL A 89 4.79 -6.04 -8.97
CA VAL A 89 4.84 -4.65 -8.49
C VAL A 89 4.81 -4.69 -6.97
N LEU A 90 5.91 -4.25 -6.34
CA LEU A 90 6.15 -4.38 -4.90
C LEU A 90 6.09 -3.03 -4.20
N LEU A 91 5.21 -2.90 -3.23
CA LEU A 91 5.16 -1.81 -2.28
C LEU A 91 5.66 -2.28 -0.92
N GLY A 92 6.90 -1.97 -0.62
CA GLY A 92 7.59 -2.39 0.60
C GLY A 92 7.12 -1.66 1.87
N GLY A 93 7.76 -1.95 3.00
CA GLY A 93 7.57 -1.21 4.25
C GLY A 93 8.02 0.25 4.14
N HIS A 94 7.64 1.08 5.12
CA HIS A 94 7.84 2.54 5.07
C HIS A 94 9.31 3.02 4.96
N ARG A 95 10.29 2.12 5.05
CA ARG A 95 11.72 2.44 4.97
C ARG A 95 12.46 1.75 3.83
N THR A 96 11.76 0.96 3.06
CA THR A 96 12.40 0.18 2.00
C THR A 96 12.20 0.80 0.61
N GLY A 97 11.01 1.36 0.33
CA GLY A 97 10.73 1.99 -0.95
C GLY A 97 11.14 1.10 -2.14
N ARG A 98 11.69 1.72 -3.17
CA ARG A 98 12.22 1.04 -4.36
C ARG A 98 13.42 0.13 -4.08
N ASP A 99 14.15 0.37 -2.99
CA ASP A 99 15.28 -0.48 -2.60
C ASP A 99 14.83 -1.85 -2.03
N ALA A 100 13.52 -2.07 -1.90
CA ALA A 100 12.99 -3.38 -1.56
C ALA A 100 13.40 -4.49 -2.53
N VAL A 101 13.70 -4.17 -3.79
CA VAL A 101 14.22 -5.15 -4.77
C VAL A 101 15.57 -5.74 -4.36
N GLU A 102 16.41 -4.98 -3.65
CA GLU A 102 17.73 -5.44 -3.19
C GLU A 102 17.60 -6.49 -2.07
N LEU A 103 16.49 -6.45 -1.33
CA LEU A 103 16.22 -7.40 -0.25
C LEU A 103 15.72 -8.75 -0.77
N VAL A 104 15.19 -8.76 -2.00
CA VAL A 104 14.62 -9.94 -2.62
C VAL A 104 15.69 -10.94 -3.09
N GLY A 105 16.89 -10.46 -3.42
CA GLY A 105 17.97 -11.28 -3.94
C GLY A 105 17.70 -11.76 -5.37
N HIS A 106 17.35 -13.03 -5.55
CA HIS A 106 17.16 -13.62 -6.88
C HIS A 106 15.69 -13.90 -7.16
N PRO A 107 15.01 -13.06 -7.96
CA PRO A 107 13.59 -13.22 -8.25
C PRO A 107 13.28 -14.38 -9.24
N GLY A 108 14.27 -15.18 -9.63
CA GLY A 108 14.08 -16.26 -10.62
C GLY A 108 13.65 -15.71 -11.99
N ASN A 109 12.73 -16.40 -12.66
CA ASN A 109 12.17 -15.96 -13.96
C ASN A 109 11.03 -14.96 -13.77
N THR A 110 11.27 -13.91 -13.01
CA THR A 110 10.27 -12.89 -12.68
C THR A 110 10.91 -11.51 -12.74
N VAL A 111 10.19 -10.53 -13.21
CA VAL A 111 10.57 -9.12 -13.10
C VAL A 111 10.01 -8.56 -11.80
N MET A 112 10.86 -7.96 -10.98
CA MET A 112 10.43 -7.24 -9.79
C MET A 112 10.55 -5.74 -9.99
N VAL A 113 9.50 -5.01 -9.67
CA VAL A 113 9.47 -3.55 -9.73
C VAL A 113 9.01 -3.03 -8.39
N ALA A 114 9.91 -2.49 -7.60
CA ALA A 114 9.56 -1.81 -6.36
C ALA A 114 9.51 -0.30 -6.57
N LEU A 115 8.60 0.35 -5.85
CA LEU A 115 8.39 1.79 -5.97
C LEU A 115 8.60 2.50 -4.63
N ASP A 116 9.08 3.75 -4.71
CA ASP A 116 9.08 4.65 -3.56
C ASP A 116 7.66 5.15 -3.27
N TYR A 117 7.41 5.44 -1.99
CA TYR A 117 6.25 6.27 -1.66
C TYR A 117 6.48 7.66 -2.25
N PRO A 118 5.51 8.24 -2.98
CA PRO A 118 5.69 9.49 -3.71
C PRO A 118 5.75 10.71 -2.78
N TYR A 119 6.63 10.65 -1.78
CA TYR A 119 6.90 11.73 -0.85
C TYR A 119 8.06 12.59 -1.37
N HIS A 120 7.75 13.81 -1.78
CA HIS A 120 8.73 14.76 -2.33
C HIS A 120 8.91 16.00 -1.44
N GLY A 121 8.47 15.90 -0.18
CA GLY A 121 8.62 16.98 0.80
C GLY A 121 10.09 17.24 1.15
N ALA A 122 10.44 18.50 1.35
CA ALA A 122 11.78 18.91 1.75
C ALA A 122 12.15 18.51 3.20
N VAL A 123 11.17 18.06 3.98
CA VAL A 123 11.33 17.74 5.43
C VAL A 123 11.47 16.23 5.59
N ALA A 124 12.64 15.78 6.05
CA ALA A 124 12.79 14.38 6.46
C ALA A 124 11.91 14.07 7.69
N ILE A 125 11.07 13.03 7.57
CA ILE A 125 10.12 12.65 8.62
C ILE A 125 10.80 11.70 9.62
N ASN A 126 11.41 12.27 10.64
CA ASN A 126 12.16 11.54 11.68
C ASN A 126 11.71 11.86 13.12
N SER A 127 10.76 12.76 13.30
CA SER A 127 10.25 13.18 14.60
C SER A 127 8.78 13.60 14.52
N THR A 128 8.11 13.71 15.67
CA THR A 128 6.75 14.25 15.75
C THR A 128 6.66 15.67 15.18
N ALA A 129 7.66 16.50 15.44
CA ALA A 129 7.69 17.87 14.92
C ALA A 129 7.83 17.91 13.39
N SER A 130 8.68 17.05 12.81
CA SER A 130 8.81 16.93 11.35
C SER A 130 7.57 16.34 10.70
N PHE A 131 6.89 15.40 11.37
CA PHE A 131 5.60 14.88 10.92
C PHE A 131 4.56 16.00 10.76
N PHE A 132 4.37 16.84 11.79
CA PHE A 132 3.41 17.95 11.69
C PHE A 132 3.82 19.01 10.67
N ARG A 133 5.12 19.27 10.51
CA ARG A 133 5.60 20.22 9.48
C ARG A 133 5.39 19.71 8.05
N GLY A 134 5.57 18.40 7.83
CA GLY A 134 5.40 17.77 6.52
C GLY A 134 4.02 17.13 6.31
N ILE A 135 3.00 17.48 7.13
CA ILE A 135 1.71 16.76 7.10
C ILE A 135 1.01 16.83 5.74
N ARG A 136 1.07 17.95 5.05
CA ARG A 136 0.44 18.12 3.74
C ARG A 136 1.10 17.25 2.67
N GLU A 137 2.42 17.23 2.67
CA GLU A 137 3.22 16.41 1.77
C GLU A 137 3.04 14.91 2.08
N ILE A 138 2.91 14.56 3.37
CA ILE A 138 2.57 13.20 3.80
C ILE A 138 1.17 12.82 3.29
N GLN A 139 0.17 13.66 3.52
CA GLN A 139 -1.20 13.44 3.05
C GLN A 139 -1.23 13.22 1.53
N GLN A 140 -0.55 14.08 0.78
CA GLN A 140 -0.47 13.96 -0.67
C GLN A 140 0.21 12.65 -1.09
N ALA A 141 1.37 12.31 -0.50
CA ALA A 141 2.08 11.09 -0.78
C ALA A 141 1.24 9.82 -0.52
N LEU A 142 0.48 9.80 0.58
CA LEU A 142 -0.38 8.67 0.90
C LEU A 142 -1.52 8.52 -0.12
N LEU A 143 -2.14 9.64 -0.52
CA LEU A 143 -3.20 9.63 -1.54
C LEU A 143 -2.67 9.30 -2.93
N ASP A 144 -1.44 9.64 -3.25
CA ASP A 144 -0.79 9.34 -4.53
C ASP A 144 -0.30 7.88 -4.62
N THR A 145 -0.06 7.23 -3.49
CA THR A 145 0.56 5.89 -3.46
C THR A 145 -0.25 4.81 -4.21
N PRO A 146 -1.58 4.67 -4.06
CA PRO A 146 -2.33 3.69 -4.84
C PRO A 146 -2.25 3.94 -6.36
N ALA A 147 -2.35 5.21 -6.77
CA ALA A 147 -2.22 5.59 -8.18
C ALA A 147 -0.82 5.30 -8.73
N ALA A 148 0.23 5.45 -7.90
CA ALA A 148 1.59 5.15 -8.29
C ALA A 148 1.78 3.70 -8.74
N ALA A 149 1.13 2.73 -8.10
CA ALA A 149 1.16 1.33 -8.52
C ALA A 149 0.56 1.14 -9.92
N SER A 150 -0.54 1.82 -10.23
CA SER A 150 -1.16 1.79 -11.57
C SER A 150 -0.31 2.49 -12.63
N VAL A 151 0.34 3.62 -12.29
CA VAL A 151 1.29 4.32 -13.18
C VAL A 151 2.49 3.42 -13.53
N VAL A 152 2.97 2.63 -12.57
CA VAL A 152 4.01 1.62 -12.84
C VAL A 152 3.51 0.58 -13.84
N LEU A 153 2.29 0.10 -13.70
CA LEU A 153 1.72 -0.88 -14.63
C LEU A 153 1.48 -0.28 -16.02
N ASP A 154 1.04 0.99 -16.10
CA ASP A 154 0.89 1.71 -17.38
C ASP A 154 2.22 1.80 -18.14
N TRP A 155 3.31 2.07 -17.43
CA TRP A 155 4.64 2.08 -18.03
C TRP A 155 5.11 0.69 -18.45
N LEU A 156 4.83 -0.34 -17.64
CA LEU A 156 5.22 -1.72 -17.90
C LEU A 156 4.54 -2.30 -19.15
N GLU A 157 3.33 -1.88 -19.48
CA GLU A 157 2.64 -2.30 -20.71
C GLU A 157 3.38 -1.91 -22.01
N GLY A 158 4.26 -0.90 -21.93
CA GLY A 158 5.12 -0.51 -23.04
C GLY A 158 6.49 -1.20 -23.07
N GLN A 159 6.74 -2.20 -22.19
CA GLN A 159 8.05 -2.86 -22.10
C GLN A 159 8.00 -4.27 -22.69
N ASP A 160 8.80 -4.54 -23.71
CA ASP A 160 8.86 -5.83 -24.41
C ASP A 160 9.26 -7.01 -23.50
N TRP A 161 9.93 -6.72 -22.38
CA TRP A 161 10.40 -7.71 -21.44
C TRP A 161 9.37 -8.03 -20.32
N ALA A 162 8.26 -7.34 -20.25
CA ALA A 162 7.26 -7.49 -19.19
C ALA A 162 5.98 -8.16 -19.72
N ASP A 163 5.56 -9.24 -19.07
CA ASP A 163 4.24 -9.83 -19.28
C ASP A 163 3.26 -9.24 -18.26
N THR A 164 2.64 -8.14 -18.62
CA THR A 164 1.66 -7.47 -17.77
C THR A 164 0.35 -8.24 -17.61
N GLY A 165 0.05 -9.19 -18.50
CA GLY A 165 -1.06 -10.14 -18.30
C GLY A 165 -0.84 -11.09 -17.10
N ARG A 166 0.40 -11.17 -16.60
CA ARG A 166 0.79 -11.88 -15.39
C ARG A 166 1.33 -10.93 -14.31
N ALA A 167 0.83 -9.70 -14.25
CA ALA A 167 1.22 -8.74 -13.23
C ALA A 167 0.53 -9.04 -11.89
N GLU A 168 1.32 -9.12 -10.83
CA GLU A 168 0.84 -9.27 -9.46
C GLU A 168 1.25 -8.08 -8.60
N LEU A 169 0.40 -7.71 -7.66
CA LEU A 169 0.62 -6.56 -6.78
C LEU A 169 0.90 -7.06 -5.37
N VAL A 170 2.05 -6.70 -4.82
CA VAL A 170 2.50 -7.15 -3.51
C VAL A 170 2.67 -5.96 -2.57
N GLY A 171 1.96 -5.98 -1.47
CA GLY A 171 2.12 -5.02 -0.37
C GLY A 171 2.67 -5.68 0.87
N VAL A 172 3.70 -5.06 1.45
CA VAL A 172 4.35 -5.58 2.65
C VAL A 172 4.24 -4.57 3.79
N SER A 173 3.73 -5.00 4.95
CA SER A 173 3.63 -4.17 6.15
C SER A 173 2.91 -2.85 5.87
N PHE A 174 3.58 -1.72 5.95
CA PHE A 174 3.01 -0.40 5.67
C PHE A 174 2.45 -0.26 4.24
N GLY A 175 2.94 -1.05 3.28
CA GLY A 175 2.44 -1.06 1.90
C GLY A 175 1.04 -1.67 1.74
N THR A 176 0.59 -2.46 2.69
CA THR A 176 -0.62 -3.28 2.55
C THR A 176 -1.93 -2.50 2.35
N PRO A 177 -2.22 -1.39 3.05
CA PRO A 177 -3.41 -0.61 2.79
C PRO A 177 -3.45 -0.03 1.37
N PHE A 178 -2.31 0.38 0.85
CA PHE A 178 -2.23 1.01 -0.47
C PHE A 178 -2.40 0.01 -1.60
N VAL A 179 -1.83 -1.21 -1.47
CA VAL A 179 -2.06 -2.25 -2.49
C VAL A 179 -3.48 -2.80 -2.44
N ALA A 180 -4.15 -2.79 -1.29
CA ALA A 180 -5.56 -3.12 -1.22
C ALA A 180 -6.40 -2.11 -2.03
N VAL A 181 -6.11 -0.80 -1.91
CA VAL A 181 -6.74 0.25 -2.72
C VAL A 181 -6.40 0.08 -4.21
N ALA A 182 -5.11 0.01 -4.54
CA ALA A 182 -4.66 -0.11 -5.93
C ALA A 182 -5.21 -1.37 -6.61
N GLY A 183 -5.15 -2.50 -5.91
CA GLY A 183 -5.68 -3.76 -6.41
C GLY A 183 -7.19 -3.75 -6.59
N ALA A 184 -7.95 -3.02 -5.77
CA ALA A 184 -9.39 -2.87 -5.93
C ALA A 184 -9.77 -1.97 -7.12
N LEU A 185 -8.94 -0.96 -7.44
CA LEU A 185 -9.21 0.02 -8.48
C LEU A 185 -8.62 -0.34 -9.85
N ASP A 186 -7.56 -1.13 -9.88
CA ASP A 186 -6.88 -1.54 -11.11
C ASP A 186 -7.01 -3.05 -11.31
N GLU A 187 -7.94 -3.43 -12.19
CA GLU A 187 -8.28 -4.83 -12.45
C GLU A 187 -7.21 -5.58 -13.27
N ARG A 188 -6.19 -4.91 -13.79
CA ARG A 188 -5.09 -5.52 -14.54
C ARG A 188 -4.14 -6.33 -13.66
N PHE A 189 -4.08 -6.03 -12.35
CA PHE A 189 -3.36 -6.89 -11.43
C PHE A 189 -4.09 -8.22 -11.25
N ARG A 190 -3.46 -9.29 -11.69
CA ARG A 190 -4.02 -10.65 -11.70
C ARG A 190 -4.31 -11.17 -10.28
N ARG A 191 -3.47 -10.83 -9.31
CA ARG A 191 -3.54 -11.23 -7.90
C ARG A 191 -3.00 -10.12 -7.01
N VAL A 192 -3.54 -10.01 -5.81
CA VAL A 192 -3.08 -9.05 -4.80
C VAL A 192 -2.59 -9.81 -3.56
N TRP A 193 -1.41 -9.44 -3.10
CA TRP A 193 -0.76 -10.01 -1.92
C TRP A 193 -0.73 -8.99 -0.81
N ILE A 194 -1.16 -9.39 0.37
CA ILE A 194 -1.12 -8.60 1.58
C ILE A 194 -0.27 -9.33 2.61
N ILE A 195 0.99 -8.92 2.73
CA ILE A 195 2.00 -9.57 3.55
C ILE A 195 2.22 -8.77 4.83
N HIS A 196 1.96 -9.39 5.99
CA HIS A 196 2.06 -8.77 7.32
C HIS A 196 1.23 -7.47 7.41
N GLY A 197 0.01 -7.53 6.89
CA GLY A 197 -1.02 -6.50 6.94
C GLY A 197 -2.32 -7.02 7.55
N GLY A 198 -3.15 -6.13 8.04
CA GLY A 198 -4.39 -6.52 8.73
C GLY A 198 -5.49 -5.47 8.65
N ALA A 199 -6.64 -5.79 9.18
CA ALA A 199 -7.79 -4.91 9.29
C ALA A 199 -7.66 -3.92 10.46
N GLY A 200 -8.37 -2.79 10.35
CA GLY A 200 -8.48 -1.80 11.40
C GLY A 200 -7.21 -0.97 11.57
N ASN A 201 -6.88 -0.17 10.57
CA ASN A 201 -5.68 0.69 10.52
C ASN A 201 -5.50 1.54 11.78
N ARG A 202 -6.58 2.12 12.32
CA ARG A 202 -6.53 2.88 13.56
C ARG A 202 -6.02 2.05 14.75
N GLY A 203 -6.52 0.82 14.90
CA GLY A 203 -6.08 -0.08 15.96
C GLY A 203 -4.65 -0.58 15.74
N TRP A 204 -4.20 -0.70 14.49
CA TRP A 204 -2.79 -1.00 14.17
C TRP A 204 -1.88 0.16 14.57
N ILE A 205 -2.26 1.41 14.27
CA ILE A 205 -1.57 2.61 14.73
C ILE A 205 -1.49 2.62 16.27
N GLU A 206 -2.61 2.37 16.96
CA GLU A 206 -2.68 2.33 18.42
C GLU A 206 -1.70 1.30 19.02
N HIS A 207 -1.70 0.09 18.44
CA HIS A 207 -0.80 -0.99 18.87
C HIS A 207 0.68 -0.59 18.73
N ASN A 208 1.06 0.04 17.62
CA ASN A 208 2.44 0.47 17.37
C ASN A 208 2.85 1.74 18.13
N LEU A 209 1.90 2.45 18.74
CA LEU A 209 2.20 3.57 19.63
C LEU A 209 2.58 3.16 21.07
N ARG A 210 2.43 1.87 21.43
CA ARG A 210 2.66 1.39 22.80
C ARG A 210 4.07 1.70 23.34
N ASP A 211 5.08 1.60 22.47
CA ASP A 211 6.48 1.84 22.84
C ASP A 211 6.83 3.34 22.95
N ARG A 212 6.04 4.20 22.28
CA ARG A 212 6.23 5.67 22.27
C ARG A 212 5.34 6.39 23.27
N ILE A 213 4.17 5.83 23.57
CA ILE A 213 3.17 6.41 24.49
C ILE A 213 2.93 5.42 25.63
N PRO A 214 3.66 5.55 26.76
CA PRO A 214 3.51 4.64 27.91
C PRO A 214 2.12 4.69 28.55
N ARG A 215 1.47 5.88 28.53
CA ARG A 215 0.13 6.06 29.11
C ARG A 215 -0.95 5.46 28.22
N GLY A 216 -1.47 4.30 28.62
CA GLY A 216 -2.45 3.53 27.84
C GLY A 216 -3.67 4.33 27.36
N TRP A 217 -4.24 5.19 28.23
CA TRP A 217 -5.41 6.01 27.90
C TRP A 217 -5.19 7.09 26.82
N LEU A 218 -3.93 7.49 26.58
CA LEU A 218 -3.58 8.44 25.52
C LEU A 218 -3.47 7.76 24.14
N ARG A 219 -3.21 6.45 24.09
CA ARG A 219 -2.96 5.74 22.83
C ARG A 219 -4.15 5.79 21.86
N PRO A 220 -5.39 5.45 22.28
CA PRO A 220 -6.53 5.47 21.36
C PRO A 220 -6.82 6.89 20.85
N VAL A 221 -6.63 7.92 21.68
CA VAL A 221 -6.82 9.32 21.27
C VAL A 221 -5.74 9.72 20.24
N SER A 222 -4.48 9.39 20.53
CA SER A 222 -3.37 9.67 19.61
C SER A 222 -3.51 8.89 18.30
N ALA A 223 -3.93 7.63 18.34
CA ALA A 223 -4.17 6.83 17.15
C ALA A 223 -5.30 7.40 16.31
N SER A 224 -6.40 7.82 16.93
CA SER A 224 -7.51 8.46 16.23
C SER A 224 -7.10 9.79 15.58
N LEU A 225 -6.27 10.58 16.26
CA LEU A 225 -5.74 11.83 15.70
C LEU A 225 -4.82 11.56 14.51
N VAL A 226 -3.89 10.61 14.63
CA VAL A 226 -3.00 10.24 13.51
C VAL A 226 -3.82 9.71 12.34
N HIS A 227 -4.74 8.78 12.59
CA HIS A 227 -5.62 8.21 11.56
C HIS A 227 -6.41 9.31 10.82
N LEU A 228 -6.97 10.27 11.55
CA LEU A 228 -7.67 11.41 10.98
C LEU A 228 -6.74 12.28 10.12
N LEU A 229 -5.55 12.64 10.65
CA LEU A 229 -4.59 13.51 9.98
C LEU A 229 -4.02 12.90 8.69
N VAL A 230 -3.93 11.57 8.61
CA VAL A 230 -3.42 10.88 7.41
C VAL A 230 -4.53 10.39 6.47
N TYR A 231 -5.76 10.87 6.63
CA TYR A 231 -6.93 10.41 5.89
C TYR A 231 -7.14 8.88 5.96
N GLY A 232 -6.91 8.33 7.15
CA GLY A 232 -6.86 6.88 7.38
C GLY A 232 -8.10 6.12 6.92
N SER A 233 -9.29 6.72 7.01
CA SER A 233 -10.55 6.17 6.50
C SER A 233 -10.57 5.95 4.98
N SER A 234 -9.66 6.58 4.23
CA SER A 234 -9.50 6.32 2.80
C SER A 234 -8.76 5.02 2.51
N PHE A 235 -8.07 4.46 3.51
CA PHE A 235 -7.18 3.32 3.40
C PHE A 235 -7.57 2.15 4.31
N ASP A 236 -8.79 2.12 4.85
CA ASP A 236 -9.24 1.00 5.66
C ASP A 236 -9.22 -0.28 4.84
N THR A 237 -8.23 -1.14 5.13
CA THR A 237 -7.81 -2.26 4.28
C THR A 237 -8.95 -3.25 4.05
N GLU A 238 -9.78 -3.46 5.08
CA GLU A 238 -10.95 -4.34 5.06
C GLU A 238 -12.01 -3.92 4.04
N ASP A 239 -12.19 -2.61 3.83
CA ASP A 239 -13.19 -2.08 2.88
C ASP A 239 -12.74 -2.26 1.43
N TRP A 240 -11.43 -2.21 1.21
CA TRP A 240 -10.86 -2.33 -0.13
C TRP A 240 -10.61 -3.78 -0.54
N VAL A 241 -10.13 -4.62 0.38
CA VAL A 241 -9.85 -6.03 0.07
C VAL A 241 -11.11 -6.77 -0.38
N ALA A 242 -12.28 -6.38 0.13
CA ALA A 242 -13.56 -6.93 -0.26
C ALA A 242 -13.92 -6.66 -1.75
N ARG A 243 -13.36 -5.61 -2.34
CA ARG A 243 -13.64 -5.16 -3.70
C ARG A 243 -12.68 -5.75 -4.76
N ILE A 244 -11.66 -6.49 -4.35
CA ILE A 244 -10.69 -7.10 -5.27
C ILE A 244 -11.31 -8.29 -6.02
N SER A 245 -12.26 -9.00 -5.39
CA SER A 245 -13.00 -10.11 -6.05
C SER A 245 -13.58 -9.66 -7.40
N PRO A 246 -13.57 -10.50 -8.44
CA PRO A 246 -13.29 -11.95 -8.41
C PRO A 246 -11.80 -12.34 -8.54
N ARG A 247 -10.87 -11.39 -8.44
CA ARG A 247 -9.44 -11.69 -8.48
C ARG A 247 -8.93 -12.21 -7.14
N PRO A 248 -7.94 -13.12 -7.14
CA PRO A 248 -7.42 -13.72 -5.92
C PRO A 248 -6.73 -12.71 -5.00
N VAL A 249 -6.97 -12.87 -3.71
CA VAL A 249 -6.23 -12.19 -2.64
C VAL A 249 -5.52 -13.22 -1.79
N VAL A 250 -4.20 -13.06 -1.63
CA VAL A 250 -3.41 -13.89 -0.72
C VAL A 250 -2.97 -13.02 0.46
N ILE A 251 -3.33 -13.45 1.65
CA ILE A 251 -2.97 -12.77 2.90
C ILE A 251 -1.95 -13.64 3.63
N ILE A 252 -0.81 -13.06 4.00
CA ILE A 252 0.23 -13.74 4.77
C ILE A 252 0.39 -13.04 6.11
N GLY A 253 0.17 -13.77 7.20
CA GLY A 253 0.44 -13.33 8.57
C GLY A 253 1.65 -14.04 9.17
N ALA A 254 2.22 -13.50 10.25
CA ALA A 254 3.22 -14.18 11.06
C ALA A 254 2.68 -14.47 12.45
N ARG A 255 3.02 -15.67 12.99
CA ARG A 255 2.49 -16.14 14.27
C ARG A 255 2.95 -15.30 15.46
N ASP A 256 4.19 -14.86 15.44
CA ASP A 256 4.81 -14.10 16.52
C ASP A 256 4.97 -12.62 16.16
N ASP A 257 4.06 -12.07 15.33
CA ASP A 257 4.14 -10.69 14.86
C ASP A 257 3.89 -9.70 16.01
N GLU A 258 4.96 -9.07 16.47
CA GLU A 258 4.91 -8.11 17.57
C GLU A 258 4.25 -6.76 17.19
N ARG A 259 4.09 -6.49 15.88
CA ARG A 259 3.50 -5.25 15.36
C ARG A 259 2.06 -5.41 14.91
N LEU A 260 1.66 -6.63 14.55
CA LEU A 260 0.34 -6.91 13.97
C LEU A 260 -0.27 -8.13 14.66
N PRO A 261 -1.19 -7.96 15.63
CA PRO A 261 -1.86 -9.07 16.28
C PRO A 261 -2.62 -9.98 15.30
N GLU A 262 -2.55 -11.30 15.49
CA GLU A 262 -3.16 -12.32 14.62
C GLU A 262 -4.63 -12.03 14.27
N HIS A 263 -5.44 -11.63 15.25
CA HIS A 263 -6.86 -11.36 15.02
C HIS A 263 -7.12 -10.26 13.98
N LYS A 264 -6.16 -9.36 13.73
CA LYS A 264 -6.28 -8.33 12.69
C LYS A 264 -6.07 -8.92 11.29
N VAL A 265 -5.17 -9.89 11.16
CA VAL A 265 -4.98 -10.67 9.93
C VAL A 265 -6.22 -11.51 9.63
N GLU A 266 -6.75 -12.18 10.64
CA GLU A 266 -7.99 -12.98 10.52
C GLU A 266 -9.20 -12.12 10.17
N ASN A 267 -9.30 -10.91 10.74
CA ASN A 267 -10.38 -9.97 10.42
C ASN A 267 -10.29 -9.52 8.96
N LEU A 268 -9.09 -9.26 8.47
CA LEU A 268 -8.87 -8.92 7.06
C LEU A 268 -9.26 -10.08 6.14
N TYR A 269 -8.84 -11.31 6.48
CA TYR A 269 -9.23 -12.48 5.72
C TYR A 269 -10.75 -12.68 5.71
N ARG A 270 -11.44 -12.43 6.82
CA ARG A 270 -12.92 -12.49 6.86
C ARG A 270 -13.57 -11.43 5.97
N ALA A 271 -13.00 -10.23 5.88
CA ALA A 271 -13.50 -9.15 5.03
C ALA A 271 -13.30 -9.42 3.53
N ALA A 272 -12.20 -10.07 3.14
CA ALA A 272 -11.93 -10.41 1.76
C ALA A 272 -13.02 -11.33 1.20
N GLN A 273 -13.35 -11.16 -0.11
CA GLN A 273 -14.27 -12.04 -0.82
C GLN A 273 -13.49 -13.13 -1.59
N PRO A 274 -14.10 -14.28 -1.89
CA PRO A 274 -13.47 -15.32 -2.69
C PRO A 274 -13.11 -14.84 -4.12
N PRO A 275 -12.04 -15.39 -4.71
CA PRO A 275 -11.09 -16.37 -4.19
C PRO A 275 -10.06 -15.72 -3.25
N LYS A 276 -9.84 -16.33 -2.09
CA LYS A 276 -8.92 -15.81 -1.08
C LYS A 276 -8.15 -16.93 -0.38
N GLU A 277 -6.91 -16.65 -0.01
CA GLU A 277 -6.05 -17.57 0.73
C GLU A 277 -5.47 -16.87 1.97
N LEU A 278 -5.33 -17.62 3.07
CA LEU A 278 -4.63 -17.16 4.28
C LEU A 278 -3.49 -18.13 4.57
N LEU A 279 -2.30 -17.59 4.61
CA LEU A 279 -1.07 -18.31 4.96
C LEU A 279 -0.49 -17.74 6.24
N TRP A 280 0.16 -18.60 7.00
CA TRP A 280 0.87 -18.21 8.21
C TRP A 280 2.34 -18.63 8.11
N THR A 281 3.23 -17.70 8.44
CA THR A 281 4.65 -17.96 8.60
C THR A 281 5.01 -18.00 10.08
N ASP A 282 6.07 -18.70 10.41
CA ASP A 282 6.67 -18.63 11.72
C ASP A 282 7.50 -17.36 11.88
N GLY A 283 7.71 -16.93 13.14
CA GLY A 283 8.51 -15.77 13.47
C GLY A 283 7.72 -14.46 13.55
N GLY A 284 8.46 -13.36 13.67
CA GLY A 284 7.92 -12.03 13.91
C GLY A 284 7.60 -11.24 12.64
N HIS A 285 7.36 -9.94 12.82
CA HIS A 285 7.10 -9.03 11.71
C HIS A 285 8.24 -8.99 10.70
N VAL A 286 7.92 -8.86 9.41
CA VAL A 286 8.93 -8.71 8.35
C VAL A 286 9.88 -7.54 8.64
N ASP A 287 11.17 -7.80 8.59
CA ASP A 287 12.23 -6.83 8.85
C ASP A 287 13.31 -6.97 7.75
N PRO A 288 13.71 -5.86 7.08
CA PRO A 288 14.79 -5.88 6.08
C PRO A 288 16.12 -6.48 6.59
N ARG A 289 16.34 -6.48 7.91
CA ARG A 289 17.53 -7.08 8.55
C ARG A 289 17.43 -8.60 8.73
N ARG A 290 16.34 -9.20 8.33
CA ARG A 290 16.06 -10.64 8.38
C ARG A 290 15.95 -11.22 6.96
N PRO A 291 17.08 -11.41 6.25
CA PRO A 291 17.06 -11.90 4.87
C PRO A 291 16.45 -13.30 4.76
N ASP A 292 16.60 -14.14 5.77
CA ASP A 292 15.95 -15.44 5.89
C ASP A 292 14.43 -15.37 5.76
N LEU A 293 13.80 -14.45 6.48
CA LEU A 293 12.37 -14.25 6.44
C LEU A 293 11.92 -13.66 5.10
N VAL A 294 12.67 -12.69 4.57
CA VAL A 294 12.36 -12.09 3.25
C VAL A 294 12.41 -13.15 2.16
N GLN A 295 13.45 -14.03 2.20
CA GLN A 295 13.60 -15.10 1.23
C GLN A 295 12.46 -16.13 1.33
N SER A 296 12.04 -16.51 2.54
CA SER A 296 10.91 -17.43 2.73
C SER A 296 9.60 -16.85 2.16
N LEU A 297 9.36 -15.55 2.37
CA LEU A 297 8.19 -14.87 1.82
C LEU A 297 8.24 -14.82 0.27
N LEU A 298 9.43 -14.58 -0.30
CA LEU A 298 9.62 -14.59 -1.74
C LEU A 298 9.33 -15.97 -2.33
N GLU A 299 9.83 -17.04 -1.71
CA GLU A 299 9.59 -18.43 -2.15
C GLU A 299 8.10 -18.78 -2.16
N ILE A 300 7.35 -18.32 -1.15
CA ILE A 300 5.89 -18.50 -1.12
C ILE A 300 5.23 -17.77 -2.31
N VAL A 301 5.63 -16.54 -2.61
CA VAL A 301 5.10 -15.75 -3.72
C VAL A 301 5.45 -16.43 -5.06
N GLN A 302 6.73 -16.81 -5.25
CA GLN A 302 7.21 -17.45 -6.48
C GLN A 302 6.52 -18.79 -6.75
N ALA A 303 6.34 -19.62 -5.75
CA ALA A 303 5.61 -20.89 -5.90
C ALA A 303 4.19 -20.69 -6.45
N ARG A 304 3.55 -19.59 -6.09
CA ARG A 304 2.19 -19.26 -6.57
C ARG A 304 2.16 -18.56 -7.94
N LEU A 305 3.27 -17.93 -8.36
CA LEU A 305 3.35 -17.28 -9.69
C LEU A 305 3.24 -18.28 -10.82
N GLU A 306 3.75 -19.48 -10.63
CA GLU A 306 3.71 -20.57 -11.61
C GLU A 306 2.31 -21.22 -11.66
N GLU A 307 1.53 -21.10 -10.60
CA GLU A 307 0.17 -21.62 -10.56
C GLU A 307 -0.79 -20.67 -11.30
N ALA A 308 -1.64 -21.22 -12.16
CA ALA A 308 -2.76 -20.45 -12.68
C ALA A 308 -3.63 -19.96 -11.51
N PRO A 309 -4.05 -18.68 -11.48
CA PRO A 309 -4.94 -18.23 -10.43
C PRO A 309 -6.20 -19.11 -10.41
N PRO A 310 -6.76 -19.42 -9.23
CA PRO A 310 -8.00 -20.17 -9.16
C PRO A 310 -9.06 -19.48 -10.02
N PRO A 311 -9.93 -20.24 -10.71
CA PRO A 311 -11.00 -19.63 -11.51
C PRO A 311 -11.83 -18.71 -10.62
N ALA A 312 -12.24 -17.57 -11.19
CA ALA A 312 -13.10 -16.63 -10.50
C ALA A 312 -14.30 -17.39 -9.91
N ALA A 313 -14.56 -17.20 -8.63
CA ALA A 313 -15.73 -17.81 -8.01
C ALA A 313 -16.98 -17.33 -8.77
N ILE A 314 -17.73 -18.28 -9.34
CA ILE A 314 -19.03 -17.96 -9.93
C ILE A 314 -19.88 -17.41 -8.77
N PRO A 315 -20.42 -16.20 -8.86
CA PRO A 315 -21.30 -15.68 -7.83
C PRO A 315 -22.42 -16.68 -7.59
N ASP A 316 -22.68 -17.04 -6.34
CA ASP A 316 -23.80 -17.90 -5.99
C ASP A 316 -25.09 -17.20 -6.46
N PRO A 317 -25.86 -17.79 -7.38
CA PRO A 317 -27.08 -17.18 -7.92
C PRO A 317 -28.16 -16.95 -6.85
N ALA A 318 -27.96 -17.43 -5.62
CA ALA A 318 -28.88 -17.26 -4.50
C ALA A 318 -28.77 -15.90 -3.77
N ILE A 319 -27.81 -15.00 -4.11
CA ILE A 319 -27.63 -13.67 -3.48
C ILE A 319 -28.12 -12.52 -4.39
N VAL A 320 -28.89 -12.80 -5.40
CA VAL A 320 -29.64 -11.73 -6.08
C VAL A 320 -30.93 -11.51 -5.28
N GLU A 321 -30.85 -10.77 -4.16
CA GLU A 321 -32.05 -10.21 -3.55
C GLU A 321 -32.65 -9.22 -4.52
N ASN A 322 -33.88 -9.48 -4.88
CA ASN A 322 -34.74 -8.59 -5.67
C ASN A 322 -34.86 -7.21 -4.99
N PRO A 323 -35.04 -6.13 -5.78
CA PRO A 323 -35.14 -4.75 -5.35
C PRO A 323 -36.33 -4.46 -4.43
#